data_c2ab3824e00c1de0061b4e177f7caad5
#
_entry.id   c2ab3824e00c1de0061b4e177f7caad5
#
_cell.length_a   1.000
_cell.length_b   1.000
_cell.length_c   1.000
_cell.angle_alpha   90.00
_cell.angle_beta   90.00
_cell.angle_gamma   90.00
#
_symmetry.space_group_name_H-M   'P 1'
#
loop_
_entity.id
_entity.type
_entity.pdbx_description
1 polymer ?
#
loop_
_entity_poly.entity_id
_entity_poly.type
_entity_poly.pdbx_seq_one_letter_code
_entity_poly.pdbx_strand_id
1 'polypeptide(L)'
;MKGVLATLTAIVVVTAPHVSAAEDDAGSAGLVSSWTLLAMERLDASGEATRVRSPHGLLVFDAAGYVFEYFTAPGDASDARLADAQRAFAEHGGFWGRYEADAAAGRIDFEAASGVSPNVYGLTFSRRYELDGDRLVLTSADEPQAQRDTRWIWQRVPTVEHLTPAYREILGFWEHVEERRVDTATDEVLRTTRRAPSVIVYTPGGFVGVHFPRLDRASFAGDVPTAEEAQAALRGYIGYFGALTVYPGEVAHNVLGGLGVGTGAILRRAANVAGDELVVTLQNTAALIAGEPAREVLNVHLRRLSDADDMLAAPAGGGALSR
;
A
#
# COMPACT_ATOMS: atom_id res chain seq x y z
N MET A 1 -3.36 -2.79 78.13
CA MET A 1 -3.78 -3.82 77.13
C MET A 1 -4.57 -3.09 76.02
N LYS A 2 -3.95 -2.85 74.91
CA LYS A 2 -4.57 -2.20 73.74
C LYS A 2 -4.78 -3.26 72.67
N GLY A 3 -6.04 -3.57 72.38
CA GLY A 3 -6.41 -4.51 71.26
C GLY A 3 -6.33 -3.84 69.91
N VAL A 4 -5.61 -4.47 69.01
CA VAL A 4 -5.53 -4.08 67.60
C VAL A 4 -6.61 -4.84 66.83
N LEU A 5 -7.55 -4.12 66.24
CA LEU A 5 -8.59 -4.65 65.33
C LEU A 5 -8.02 -4.73 63.95
N ALA A 6 -7.87 -5.92 63.39
CA ALA A 6 -7.45 -6.13 62.04
C ALA A 6 -8.67 -6.19 61.09
N THR A 7 -8.76 -5.24 60.19
CA THR A 7 -9.82 -5.21 59.16
C THR A 7 -9.37 -6.02 57.98
N LEU A 8 -10.05 -7.11 57.65
CA LEU A 8 -9.86 -7.90 56.44
C LEU A 8 -10.62 -7.22 55.28
N THR A 9 -9.88 -6.73 54.27
CA THR A 9 -10.46 -6.24 53.01
C THR A 9 -10.52 -7.41 52.05
N ALA A 10 -11.74 -7.84 51.72
CA ALA A 10 -11.97 -8.85 50.67
C ALA A 10 -11.82 -8.19 49.29
N ILE A 11 -10.86 -8.65 48.48
CA ILE A 11 -10.72 -8.28 47.08
C ILE A 11 -11.66 -9.18 46.30
N VAL A 12 -12.74 -8.62 45.73
CA VAL A 12 -13.60 -9.27 44.75
C VAL A 12 -12.93 -9.14 43.38
N VAL A 13 -12.35 -10.23 42.88
CA VAL A 13 -11.88 -10.32 41.49
C VAL A 13 -13.11 -10.55 40.58
N VAL A 14 -13.53 -9.50 39.92
CA VAL A 14 -14.53 -9.61 38.86
C VAL A 14 -13.79 -10.11 37.61
N THR A 15 -13.92 -11.39 37.29
CA THR A 15 -13.52 -11.94 36.03
C THR A 15 -14.53 -11.50 34.96
N ALA A 16 -14.15 -10.54 34.11
CA ALA A 16 -14.90 -10.24 32.89
C ALA A 16 -14.86 -11.49 31.98
N PRO A 17 -15.99 -11.85 31.34
CA PRO A 17 -15.97 -12.94 30.38
C PRO A 17 -15.08 -12.53 29.20
N HIS A 18 -14.06 -13.33 28.90
CA HIS A 18 -13.36 -13.29 27.63
C HIS A 18 -14.37 -13.66 26.54
N VAL A 19 -14.87 -12.68 25.84
CA VAL A 19 -15.56 -12.87 24.56
C VAL A 19 -14.52 -13.46 23.59
N SER A 20 -14.84 -14.61 23.05
CA SER A 20 -13.98 -15.40 22.17
C SER A 20 -13.68 -14.62 20.90
N ALA A 21 -12.41 -14.27 20.71
CA ALA A 21 -11.89 -13.63 19.47
C ALA A 21 -11.85 -14.57 18.25
N ALA A 22 -12.52 -15.73 18.31
CA ALA A 22 -12.38 -16.76 17.27
C ALA A 22 -13.42 -16.68 16.13
N GLU A 23 -14.48 -15.86 16.25
CA GLU A 23 -15.48 -15.70 15.18
C GLU A 23 -15.21 -14.47 14.29
N ASP A 24 -14.50 -13.46 14.78
CA ASP A 24 -14.14 -12.26 14.00
C ASP A 24 -12.99 -12.50 13.02
N ASP A 25 -12.18 -13.55 13.23
CA ASP A 25 -10.98 -13.85 12.47
C ASP A 25 -11.27 -14.47 11.08
N ALA A 26 -12.42 -15.13 10.91
CA ALA A 26 -12.77 -15.81 9.65
C ALA A 26 -13.15 -14.85 8.51
N GLY A 27 -13.63 -13.66 8.82
CA GLY A 27 -14.07 -12.69 7.83
C GLY A 27 -12.93 -11.84 7.28
N SER A 28 -11.95 -11.50 8.10
CA SER A 28 -10.76 -10.76 7.70
C SER A 28 -9.79 -11.62 6.87
N ALA A 29 -9.69 -12.91 7.19
CA ALA A 29 -8.85 -13.87 6.48
C ALA A 29 -9.19 -13.98 4.98
N GLY A 30 -10.46 -13.79 4.60
CA GLY A 30 -10.88 -13.77 3.21
C GLY A 30 -10.39 -12.57 2.41
N LEU A 31 -10.01 -11.46 3.06
CA LEU A 31 -9.49 -10.26 2.41
C LEU A 31 -8.00 -10.36 2.12
N VAL A 32 -7.23 -11.11 2.94
CA VAL A 32 -5.77 -11.25 2.80
C VAL A 32 -5.44 -11.80 1.43
N SER A 33 -4.97 -10.93 0.57
CA SER A 33 -4.60 -11.22 -0.83
C SER A 33 -4.09 -9.96 -1.53
N SER A 34 -3.65 -10.17 -2.77
CA SER A 34 -3.50 -9.11 -3.77
C SER A 34 -4.72 -9.09 -4.69
N TRP A 35 -5.14 -7.91 -5.09
CA TRP A 35 -6.33 -7.68 -5.90
C TRP A 35 -6.01 -6.70 -7.03
N THR A 36 -6.47 -6.97 -8.24
CA THR A 36 -6.38 -6.06 -9.37
C THR A 36 -7.73 -5.41 -9.65
N LEU A 37 -7.72 -4.13 -9.99
CA LEU A 37 -8.93 -3.34 -10.25
C LEU A 37 -9.57 -3.72 -11.58
N LEU A 38 -10.80 -4.25 -11.53
CA LEU A 38 -11.61 -4.56 -12.72
C LEU A 38 -12.45 -3.38 -13.20
N ALA A 39 -13.01 -2.64 -12.25
CA ALA A 39 -13.86 -1.50 -12.56
C ALA A 39 -13.91 -0.52 -11.40
N MET A 40 -14.12 0.74 -11.72
CA MET A 40 -14.46 1.80 -10.80
C MET A 40 -15.75 2.47 -11.32
N GLU A 41 -16.70 2.69 -10.43
CA GLU A 41 -18.00 3.27 -10.76
C GLU A 41 -18.29 4.42 -9.81
N ARG A 42 -18.81 5.52 -10.34
CA ARG A 42 -19.34 6.62 -9.54
C ARG A 42 -20.83 6.49 -9.46
N LEU A 43 -21.37 6.55 -8.25
CA LEU A 43 -22.80 6.49 -7.99
C LEU A 43 -23.32 7.94 -7.90
N ASP A 44 -24.43 8.24 -8.55
CA ASP A 44 -25.13 9.49 -8.36
C ASP A 44 -26.08 9.42 -7.15
N ALA A 45 -26.76 10.52 -6.86
CA ALA A 45 -27.71 10.60 -5.74
C ALA A 45 -28.91 9.62 -5.85
N SER A 46 -29.16 9.07 -7.04
CA SER A 46 -30.20 8.04 -7.27
C SER A 46 -29.63 6.61 -7.12
N GLY A 47 -28.31 6.48 -7.00
CA GLY A 47 -27.59 5.19 -6.99
C GLY A 47 -27.29 4.66 -8.40
N GLU A 48 -27.53 5.45 -9.46
CA GLU A 48 -27.16 5.07 -10.82
C GLU A 48 -25.64 5.14 -10.98
N ALA A 49 -25.06 4.05 -11.54
CA ALA A 49 -23.62 3.90 -11.65
C ALA A 49 -23.10 4.39 -13.01
N THR A 50 -22.15 5.31 -12.97
CA THR A 50 -21.36 5.71 -14.15
C THR A 50 -19.98 5.08 -14.08
N ARG A 51 -19.63 4.25 -15.05
CA ARG A 51 -18.34 3.55 -15.11
C ARG A 51 -17.20 4.46 -15.50
N VAL A 52 -16.13 4.48 -14.69
CA VAL A 52 -14.87 5.13 -15.07
C VAL A 52 -14.18 4.28 -16.14
N ARG A 53 -13.62 4.94 -17.16
CA ARG A 53 -12.96 4.23 -18.27
C ARG A 53 -11.67 3.57 -17.79
N SER A 54 -11.56 2.26 -18.08
CA SER A 54 -10.35 1.44 -17.99
C SER A 54 -9.41 1.78 -16.79
N PRO A 55 -9.90 1.80 -15.54
CA PRO A 55 -9.02 2.03 -14.41
C PRO A 55 -8.11 0.82 -14.23
N HIS A 56 -6.88 1.06 -13.81
CA HIS A 56 -5.94 0.03 -13.40
C HIS A 56 -5.59 0.25 -11.94
N GLY A 57 -5.36 -0.80 -11.19
CA GLY A 57 -5.01 -0.65 -9.78
C GLY A 57 -4.55 -1.95 -9.14
N LEU A 58 -3.87 -1.79 -8.01
CA LEU A 58 -3.46 -2.83 -7.10
C LEU A 58 -3.97 -2.49 -5.71
N LEU A 59 -4.63 -3.47 -5.07
CA LEU A 59 -5.01 -3.44 -3.67
C LEU A 59 -4.38 -4.66 -3.01
N VAL A 60 -3.81 -4.50 -1.84
CA VAL A 60 -3.16 -5.57 -1.08
C VAL A 60 -3.60 -5.48 0.36
N PHE A 61 -4.03 -6.59 0.92
CA PHE A 61 -4.26 -6.78 2.35
C PHE A 61 -3.36 -7.90 2.84
N ASP A 62 -2.71 -7.74 3.99
CA ASP A 62 -1.98 -8.80 4.66
C ASP A 62 -2.60 -9.18 6.02
N ALA A 63 -2.15 -10.28 6.61
CA ALA A 63 -2.63 -10.77 7.88
C ALA A 63 -2.13 -9.95 9.09
N ALA A 64 -1.05 -9.18 8.93
CA ALA A 64 -0.55 -8.27 9.94
C ALA A 64 -1.37 -6.97 10.05
N GLY A 65 -2.40 -6.80 9.19
CA GLY A 65 -3.31 -5.66 9.17
C GLY A 65 -2.77 -4.45 8.40
N TYR A 66 -1.85 -4.66 7.45
CA TYR A 66 -1.41 -3.61 6.53
C TYR A 66 -2.20 -3.64 5.23
N VAL A 67 -2.42 -2.45 4.67
CA VAL A 67 -3.11 -2.25 3.39
C VAL A 67 -2.29 -1.35 2.48
N PHE A 68 -2.31 -1.67 1.20
CA PHE A 68 -1.81 -0.85 0.11
C PHE A 68 -2.88 -0.75 -0.96
N GLU A 69 -3.19 0.45 -1.41
CA GLU A 69 -4.07 0.71 -2.54
C GLU A 69 -3.44 1.75 -3.47
N TYR A 70 -3.39 1.45 -4.75
CA TYR A 70 -3.06 2.42 -5.78
C TYR A 70 -3.90 2.15 -7.02
N PHE A 71 -4.52 3.19 -7.56
CA PHE A 71 -5.23 3.10 -8.84
C PHE A 71 -4.98 4.34 -9.69
N THR A 72 -5.10 4.14 -11.00
CA THR A 72 -5.00 5.19 -12.01
C THR A 72 -6.03 4.96 -13.10
N ALA A 73 -6.59 6.05 -13.64
CA ALA A 73 -7.28 6.02 -14.92
C ALA A 73 -6.26 6.16 -16.07
N PRO A 74 -6.59 5.73 -17.30
CA PRO A 74 -5.66 5.83 -18.42
C PRO A 74 -5.28 7.26 -18.73
N GLY A 75 -4.00 7.55 -18.65
CA GLY A 75 -3.39 8.85 -18.96
C GLY A 75 -2.03 8.92 -18.28
N ASP A 76 -1.00 9.34 -19.01
CA ASP A 76 0.30 9.58 -18.41
C ASP A 76 0.27 10.97 -17.74
N ALA A 77 0.13 10.99 -16.42
CA ALA A 77 0.08 12.21 -15.64
C ALA A 77 1.47 12.75 -15.27
N SER A 78 2.56 12.04 -15.64
CA SER A 78 3.93 12.40 -15.27
C SER A 78 4.35 13.78 -15.80
N ASP A 79 3.80 14.22 -16.93
CA ASP A 79 4.07 15.49 -17.60
C ASP A 79 2.88 16.47 -17.62
N ALA A 80 1.90 16.27 -16.72
CA ALA A 80 0.71 17.12 -16.70
C ALA A 80 1.07 18.61 -16.56
N ARG A 81 0.64 19.41 -17.54
CA ARG A 81 0.74 20.88 -17.50
C ARG A 81 -0.16 21.40 -16.38
N LEU A 82 0.08 22.61 -15.92
CA LEU A 82 -0.72 23.23 -14.86
C LEU A 82 -2.23 23.16 -15.16
N ALA A 83 -2.64 23.43 -16.41
CA ALA A 83 -4.05 23.37 -16.84
C ALA A 83 -4.68 21.97 -16.72
N ASP A 84 -3.86 20.93 -16.73
CA ASP A 84 -4.28 19.53 -16.67
C ASP A 84 -4.08 18.91 -15.28
N ALA A 85 -3.41 19.62 -14.36
CA ALA A 85 -2.95 19.07 -13.09
C ALA A 85 -4.11 18.57 -12.20
N GLN A 86 -5.23 19.30 -12.14
CA GLN A 86 -6.40 18.86 -11.36
C GLN A 86 -7.00 17.57 -11.93
N ARG A 87 -7.12 17.50 -13.27
CA ARG A 87 -7.62 16.29 -13.93
C ARG A 87 -6.65 15.12 -13.72
N ALA A 88 -5.35 15.33 -13.93
CA ALA A 88 -4.33 14.31 -13.71
C ALA A 88 -4.31 13.84 -12.26
N PHE A 89 -4.47 14.74 -11.30
CA PHE A 89 -4.57 14.38 -9.88
C PHE A 89 -5.83 13.56 -9.60
N ALA A 90 -6.98 13.93 -10.18
CA ALA A 90 -8.25 13.23 -9.99
C ALA A 90 -8.29 11.83 -10.66
N GLU A 91 -7.39 11.56 -11.60
CA GLU A 91 -7.23 10.27 -12.27
C GLU A 91 -6.37 9.27 -11.45
N HIS A 92 -5.76 9.71 -10.34
CA HIS A 92 -4.96 8.88 -9.46
C HIS A 92 -5.51 8.86 -8.05
N GLY A 93 -5.44 7.72 -7.41
CA GLY A 93 -5.82 7.57 -6.01
C GLY A 93 -5.06 6.43 -5.35
N GLY A 94 -5.18 6.39 -4.04
CA GLY A 94 -4.60 5.32 -3.24
C GLY A 94 -3.88 5.84 -2.01
N PHE A 95 -3.63 4.91 -1.12
CA PHE A 95 -3.00 5.11 0.19
C PHE A 95 -2.36 3.81 0.64
N TRP A 96 -1.57 3.89 1.69
CA TRP A 96 -1.17 2.74 2.47
C TRP A 96 -1.35 3.03 3.96
N GLY A 97 -1.49 2.00 4.75
CA GLY A 97 -1.68 2.16 6.19
C GLY A 97 -2.10 0.87 6.86
N ARG A 98 -2.98 1.01 7.85
CA ARG A 98 -3.56 -0.10 8.60
C ARG A 98 -5.02 -0.30 8.21
N TYR A 99 -5.51 -1.53 8.42
CA TYR A 99 -6.92 -1.84 8.29
C TYR A 99 -7.40 -2.78 9.40
N GLU A 100 -8.68 -2.67 9.70
CA GLU A 100 -9.42 -3.62 10.53
C GLU A 100 -10.74 -3.96 9.81
N ALA A 101 -11.07 -5.24 9.72
CA ALA A 101 -12.28 -5.69 9.05
C ALA A 101 -13.30 -6.22 10.06
N ASP A 102 -14.51 -5.70 10.00
CA ASP A 102 -15.69 -6.22 10.70
C ASP A 102 -16.54 -7.01 9.70
N ALA A 103 -16.40 -8.34 9.75
CA ALA A 103 -17.12 -9.24 8.85
C ALA A 103 -18.63 -9.24 9.11
N ALA A 104 -19.06 -9.06 10.34
CA ALA A 104 -20.47 -9.04 10.70
C ALA A 104 -21.16 -7.77 10.19
N ALA A 105 -20.44 -6.64 10.18
CA ALA A 105 -20.94 -5.39 9.63
C ALA A 105 -20.68 -5.22 8.12
N GLY A 106 -19.88 -6.09 7.50
CA GLY A 106 -19.45 -5.94 6.10
C GLY A 106 -18.66 -4.63 5.89
N ARG A 107 -17.81 -4.27 6.85
CA ARG A 107 -17.09 -3.00 6.88
C ARG A 107 -15.60 -3.21 7.10
N ILE A 108 -14.82 -2.37 6.46
CA ILE A 108 -13.39 -2.24 6.71
C ILE A 108 -13.12 -0.82 7.16
N ASP A 109 -12.43 -0.67 8.27
CA ASP A 109 -11.93 0.59 8.80
C ASP A 109 -10.45 0.73 8.41
N PHE A 110 -10.06 1.91 7.96
CA PHE A 110 -8.72 2.22 7.50
C PHE A 110 -8.12 3.36 8.32
N GLU A 111 -6.83 3.26 8.59
CA GLU A 111 -5.99 4.35 9.09
C GLU A 111 -4.85 4.56 8.09
N ALA A 112 -4.94 5.63 7.30
CA ALA A 112 -3.98 5.91 6.25
C ALA A 112 -2.69 6.53 6.80
N ALA A 113 -1.56 5.89 6.57
CA ALA A 113 -0.24 6.44 6.91
C ALA A 113 0.20 7.51 5.91
N SER A 114 -0.06 7.31 4.62
CA SER A 114 0.12 8.30 3.56
C SER A 114 -0.52 7.84 2.24
N GLY A 115 -0.51 8.71 1.21
CA GLY A 115 -1.05 8.34 -0.08
C GLY A 115 -0.86 9.39 -1.17
N VAL A 116 -1.60 9.24 -2.27
CA VAL A 116 -1.56 10.15 -3.42
C VAL A 116 -1.97 11.56 -2.99
N SER A 117 -3.08 11.70 -2.28
CA SER A 117 -3.47 12.98 -1.68
C SER A 117 -2.65 13.28 -0.43
N PRO A 118 -2.12 14.50 -0.27
CA PRO A 118 -1.48 14.89 0.99
C PRO A 118 -2.48 14.98 2.16
N ASN A 119 -3.77 15.11 1.87
CA ASN A 119 -4.83 15.20 2.88
C ASN A 119 -5.20 13.83 3.49
N VAL A 120 -4.68 12.73 2.94
CA VAL A 120 -4.99 11.39 3.46
C VAL A 120 -4.13 11.01 4.67
N TYR A 121 -3.05 11.75 4.94
CA TYR A 121 -2.13 11.46 6.03
C TYR A 121 -2.83 11.47 7.40
N GLY A 122 -2.77 10.33 8.12
CA GLY A 122 -3.40 10.16 9.42
C GLY A 122 -4.95 10.13 9.39
N LEU A 123 -5.55 10.07 8.20
CA LEU A 123 -6.99 10.01 8.05
C LEU A 123 -7.51 8.62 8.39
N THR A 124 -8.59 8.56 9.17
CA THR A 124 -9.39 7.36 9.38
C THR A 124 -10.67 7.46 8.56
N PHE A 125 -11.05 6.37 7.89
CA PHE A 125 -12.27 6.28 7.10
C PHE A 125 -12.69 4.82 6.94
N SER A 126 -13.93 4.59 6.48
CA SER A 126 -14.47 3.23 6.33
C SER A 126 -15.00 2.99 4.92
N ARG A 127 -14.94 1.74 4.50
CA ARG A 127 -15.65 1.22 3.31
C ARG A 127 -16.52 0.04 3.69
N ARG A 128 -17.66 -0.07 3.06
CA ARG A 128 -18.41 -1.34 3.03
C ARG A 128 -17.75 -2.29 2.05
N TYR A 129 -17.78 -3.58 2.35
CA TYR A 129 -17.26 -4.58 1.42
C TYR A 129 -18.24 -5.73 1.22
N GLU A 130 -18.21 -6.29 0.03
CA GLU A 130 -18.86 -7.52 -0.35
C GLU A 130 -17.79 -8.42 -0.97
N LEU A 131 -17.64 -9.63 -0.44
CA LEU A 131 -16.68 -10.62 -0.91
C LEU A 131 -17.43 -11.85 -1.41
N ASP A 132 -17.28 -12.16 -2.69
CA ASP A 132 -17.85 -13.36 -3.33
C ASP A 132 -16.73 -14.09 -4.10
N GLY A 133 -16.19 -15.14 -3.47
CA GLY A 133 -15.06 -15.89 -4.01
C GLY A 133 -13.86 -15.00 -4.28
N ASP A 134 -13.54 -14.85 -5.57
CA ASP A 134 -12.40 -14.03 -6.03
C ASP A 134 -12.80 -12.61 -6.44
N ARG A 135 -13.99 -12.18 -6.11
CA ARG A 135 -14.49 -10.83 -6.39
C ARG A 135 -14.74 -10.07 -5.10
N LEU A 136 -14.06 -8.93 -4.97
CA LEU A 136 -14.23 -7.99 -3.86
C LEU A 136 -14.84 -6.69 -4.40
N VAL A 137 -15.92 -6.23 -3.78
CA VAL A 137 -16.52 -4.93 -4.04
C VAL A 137 -16.32 -4.05 -2.81
N LEU A 138 -15.71 -2.89 -2.99
CA LEU A 138 -15.60 -1.86 -1.96
C LEU A 138 -16.50 -0.69 -2.34
N THR A 139 -17.24 -0.15 -1.37
CA THR A 139 -18.08 1.03 -1.55
C THR A 139 -17.75 2.02 -0.45
N SER A 140 -17.53 3.29 -0.80
CA SER A 140 -17.27 4.34 0.16
C SER A 140 -18.45 4.46 1.17
N ALA A 141 -18.10 4.65 2.45
CA ALA A 141 -19.08 4.85 3.51
C ALA A 141 -18.98 6.27 4.09
N ASP A 142 -17.79 6.69 4.47
CA ASP A 142 -17.49 7.99 5.10
C ASP A 142 -16.18 8.62 4.60
N GLU A 143 -15.78 8.27 3.39
CA GLU A 143 -14.56 8.79 2.76
C GLU A 143 -14.61 10.29 2.46
N PRO A 144 -13.43 10.93 2.24
CA PRO A 144 -13.34 12.31 1.77
C PRO A 144 -14.18 12.54 0.50
N GLN A 145 -14.70 13.78 0.34
CA GLN A 145 -15.62 14.17 -0.72
C GLN A 145 -15.24 13.67 -2.12
N ALA A 146 -13.94 13.65 -2.45
CA ALA A 146 -13.48 13.24 -3.78
C ALA A 146 -13.70 11.75 -4.10
N GLN A 147 -13.92 10.92 -3.09
CA GLN A 147 -14.12 9.47 -3.23
C GLN A 147 -15.49 9.00 -2.75
N ARG A 148 -16.34 9.92 -2.27
CA ARG A 148 -17.73 9.59 -1.94
C ARG A 148 -18.47 9.05 -3.14
N ASP A 149 -19.39 8.16 -2.86
CA ASP A 149 -20.23 7.54 -3.88
C ASP A 149 -19.43 6.79 -4.97
N THR A 150 -18.29 6.24 -4.59
CA THR A 150 -17.46 5.42 -5.48
C THR A 150 -17.58 3.95 -5.09
N ARG A 151 -17.64 3.10 -6.11
CA ARG A 151 -17.61 1.66 -5.98
C ARG A 151 -16.43 1.11 -6.77
N TRP A 152 -15.55 0.36 -6.09
CA TRP A 152 -14.40 -0.31 -6.68
C TRP A 152 -14.68 -1.81 -6.76
N ILE A 153 -14.45 -2.40 -7.90
CA ILE A 153 -14.63 -3.83 -8.16
C ILE A 153 -13.27 -4.43 -8.43
N TRP A 154 -12.85 -5.34 -7.55
CA TRP A 154 -11.54 -5.96 -7.56
C TRP A 154 -11.63 -7.44 -7.87
N GLN A 155 -10.60 -7.97 -8.53
CA GLN A 155 -10.40 -9.40 -8.78
C GLN A 155 -9.19 -9.88 -7.98
N ARG A 156 -9.34 -10.98 -7.27
CA ARG A 156 -8.23 -11.64 -6.57
C ARG A 156 -7.15 -12.06 -7.54
N VAL A 157 -5.89 -11.83 -7.17
CA VAL A 157 -4.72 -12.30 -7.90
C VAL A 157 -4.30 -13.65 -7.34
N PRO A 158 -4.19 -14.69 -8.16
CA PRO A 158 -3.65 -15.97 -7.70
C PRO A 158 -2.21 -15.83 -7.20
N THR A 159 -1.85 -16.57 -6.18
CA THR A 159 -0.45 -16.71 -5.75
C THR A 159 0.36 -17.38 -6.86
N VAL A 160 1.58 -16.93 -7.10
CA VAL A 160 2.53 -17.59 -8.02
C VAL A 160 2.80 -19.01 -7.53
N GLU A 161 2.69 -19.97 -8.42
CA GLU A 161 2.74 -21.41 -8.08
C GLU A 161 4.03 -21.83 -7.38
N HIS A 162 5.16 -21.23 -7.80
CA HIS A 162 6.48 -21.56 -7.25
C HIS A 162 7.23 -20.30 -6.83
N LEU A 163 7.22 -20.01 -5.53
CA LEU A 163 8.00 -18.92 -4.95
C LEU A 163 9.41 -19.42 -4.62
N THR A 164 10.42 -18.85 -5.29
CA THR A 164 11.83 -19.13 -4.96
C THR A 164 12.20 -18.62 -3.55
N PRO A 165 13.29 -19.10 -2.92
CA PRO A 165 13.74 -18.55 -1.64
C PRO A 165 13.92 -17.03 -1.68
N ALA A 166 14.60 -16.47 -2.70
CA ALA A 166 14.78 -15.03 -2.87
C ALA A 166 13.43 -14.27 -2.98
N TYR A 167 12.44 -14.90 -3.62
CA TYR A 167 11.11 -14.30 -3.70
C TYR A 167 10.43 -14.27 -2.33
N ARG A 168 10.51 -15.35 -1.55
CA ARG A 168 9.94 -15.41 -0.19
C ARG A 168 10.57 -14.40 0.75
N GLU A 169 11.89 -14.21 0.65
CA GLU A 169 12.63 -13.27 1.48
C GLU A 169 12.16 -11.82 1.30
N ILE A 170 11.71 -11.44 0.09
CA ILE A 170 11.33 -10.06 -0.20
C ILE A 170 9.84 -9.78 0.02
N LEU A 171 8.98 -10.83 0.14
CA LEU A 171 7.54 -10.65 0.35
C LEU A 171 7.23 -9.81 1.58
N GLY A 172 6.15 -9.06 1.50
CA GLY A 172 5.61 -8.28 2.61
C GLY A 172 5.66 -6.76 2.38
N PHE A 173 5.31 -6.06 3.43
CA PHE A 173 5.36 -4.60 3.50
C PHE A 173 6.70 -4.13 4.07
N TRP A 174 7.29 -3.13 3.40
CA TRP A 174 8.58 -2.55 3.74
C TRP A 174 8.47 -1.04 3.89
N GLU A 175 8.60 -0.55 5.11
CA GLU A 175 8.56 0.88 5.42
C GLU A 175 9.90 1.54 5.08
N HIS A 176 9.84 2.69 4.43
CA HIS A 176 11.01 3.51 4.15
C HIS A 176 11.59 4.10 5.43
N VAL A 177 12.89 3.91 5.63
CA VAL A 177 13.65 4.50 6.74
C VAL A 177 14.38 5.76 6.26
N GLU A 178 15.23 5.61 5.26
CA GLU A 178 16.02 6.70 4.66
C GLU A 178 16.57 6.31 3.29
N GLU A 179 17.00 7.32 2.55
CA GLU A 179 17.74 7.18 1.29
C GLU A 179 19.17 7.70 1.52
N ARG A 180 20.18 6.94 1.11
CA ARG A 180 21.58 7.32 1.15
C ARG A 180 22.15 7.39 -0.25
N ARG A 181 22.66 8.57 -0.64
CA ARG A 181 23.48 8.73 -1.84
C ARG A 181 24.91 8.39 -1.46
N VAL A 182 25.49 7.43 -2.15
CA VAL A 182 26.81 6.86 -1.82
C VAL A 182 27.73 6.99 -3.03
N ASP A 183 28.96 7.46 -2.82
CA ASP A 183 30.05 7.40 -3.80
C ASP A 183 30.52 5.95 -3.95
N THR A 184 30.52 5.43 -5.17
CA THR A 184 30.83 4.00 -5.42
C THR A 184 32.32 3.67 -5.37
N ALA A 185 33.20 4.67 -5.38
CA ALA A 185 34.64 4.47 -5.31
C ALA A 185 35.17 4.48 -3.88
N THR A 186 34.50 5.22 -2.99
CA THR A 186 34.96 5.43 -1.60
C THR A 186 34.01 4.87 -0.55
N ASP A 187 32.80 4.44 -0.93
CA ASP A 187 31.70 4.07 -0.04
C ASP A 187 31.26 5.21 0.91
N GLU A 188 31.63 6.46 0.60
CA GLU A 188 31.25 7.64 1.39
C GLU A 188 29.77 7.97 1.19
N VAL A 189 29.05 8.21 2.31
CA VAL A 189 27.67 8.70 2.26
C VAL A 189 27.69 10.21 2.01
N LEU A 190 27.38 10.59 0.78
CA LEU A 190 27.38 11.99 0.33
C LEU A 190 26.15 12.76 0.84
N ARG A 191 25.02 12.06 0.98
CA ARG A 191 23.74 12.66 1.40
C ARG A 191 22.81 11.61 1.97
N THR A 192 22.10 11.97 3.06
CA THR A 192 20.98 11.22 3.58
C THR A 192 19.69 12.03 3.43
N THR A 193 18.62 11.40 2.98
CA THR A 193 17.29 12.00 2.82
C THR A 193 16.24 11.14 3.49
N ARG A 194 15.25 11.76 4.11
CA ARG A 194 14.05 11.08 4.64
C ARG A 194 12.82 11.54 3.89
N ARG A 195 11.80 10.68 3.87
CA ARG A 195 10.49 10.96 3.26
C ARG A 195 9.38 10.99 4.32
N ALA A 196 8.20 11.43 3.94
CA ALA A 196 6.98 11.12 4.67
C ALA A 196 6.78 9.60 4.74
N PRO A 197 5.90 9.08 5.59
CA PRO A 197 5.64 7.63 5.66
C PRO A 197 5.47 7.04 4.27
N SER A 198 6.38 6.16 3.91
CA SER A 198 6.52 5.60 2.56
C SER A 198 6.65 4.10 2.65
N VAL A 199 6.19 3.38 1.63
CA VAL A 199 6.14 1.92 1.63
C VAL A 199 6.49 1.34 0.26
N ILE A 200 7.10 0.17 0.27
CA ILE A 200 7.09 -0.79 -0.84
C ILE A 200 6.37 -2.05 -0.34
N VAL A 201 5.48 -2.60 -1.15
CA VAL A 201 4.90 -3.92 -0.92
C VAL A 201 5.25 -4.85 -2.06
N TYR A 202 5.74 -6.05 -1.73
CA TYR A 202 5.99 -7.14 -2.68
C TYR A 202 5.01 -8.26 -2.40
N THR A 203 4.28 -8.71 -3.42
CA THR A 203 3.15 -9.61 -3.24
C THR A 203 3.39 -11.00 -3.81
N PRO A 204 2.77 -12.05 -3.24
CA PRO A 204 2.89 -13.41 -3.76
C PRO A 204 2.19 -13.61 -5.11
N GLY A 205 1.36 -12.65 -5.53
CA GLY A 205 0.70 -12.64 -6.84
C GLY A 205 1.54 -12.06 -7.97
N GLY A 206 2.82 -11.75 -7.76
CA GLY A 206 3.69 -11.22 -8.81
C GLY A 206 3.56 -9.72 -9.01
N PHE A 207 3.17 -8.97 -8.00
CA PHE A 207 3.04 -7.52 -8.08
C PHE A 207 3.92 -6.79 -7.07
N VAL A 208 4.21 -5.55 -7.37
CA VAL A 208 4.85 -4.58 -6.49
C VAL A 208 4.00 -3.31 -6.43
N GLY A 209 3.90 -2.71 -5.24
CA GLY A 209 3.29 -1.42 -5.02
C GLY A 209 4.25 -0.47 -4.28
N VAL A 210 4.22 0.81 -4.63
CA VAL A 210 5.11 1.83 -4.07
C VAL A 210 4.35 3.11 -3.78
N HIS A 211 4.53 3.65 -2.55
CA HIS A 211 4.10 4.98 -2.15
C HIS A 211 5.28 5.73 -1.52
N PHE A 212 5.82 6.72 -2.22
CA PHE A 212 6.97 7.52 -1.78
C PHE A 212 6.68 9.01 -1.87
N PRO A 213 5.84 9.56 -0.98
CA PRO A 213 5.62 11.00 -0.88
C PRO A 213 6.84 11.71 -0.31
N ARG A 214 7.07 12.96 -0.75
CA ARG A 214 8.04 13.86 -0.12
C ARG A 214 7.55 14.31 1.26
N LEU A 215 8.48 14.61 2.15
CA LEU A 215 8.19 15.03 3.51
C LEU A 215 7.46 16.39 3.58
N ASP A 216 7.73 17.29 2.63
CA ASP A 216 7.31 18.69 2.60
C ASP A 216 6.04 18.95 1.77
N ARG A 217 5.20 17.93 1.57
CA ARG A 217 3.92 18.11 0.86
C ARG A 217 2.91 18.86 1.72
N ALA A 218 2.44 20.01 1.22
CA ALA A 218 1.38 20.76 1.87
C ALA A 218 0.02 20.09 1.68
N SER A 219 -0.82 20.12 2.72
CA SER A 219 -2.24 19.76 2.60
C SER A 219 -2.98 20.78 1.74
N PHE A 220 -4.03 20.33 1.07
CA PHE A 220 -4.93 21.22 0.31
C PHE A 220 -5.76 22.10 1.26
N ALA A 221 -6.06 23.30 0.83
CA ALA A 221 -6.89 24.22 1.59
C ALA A 221 -8.38 23.79 1.62
N GLY A 222 -8.82 23.00 0.64
CA GLY A 222 -10.20 22.52 0.51
C GLY A 222 -10.27 21.07 0.03
N ASP A 223 -11.50 20.59 -0.17
CA ASP A 223 -11.78 19.23 -0.63
C ASP A 223 -11.32 18.97 -2.07
N VAL A 224 -11.33 20.00 -2.91
CA VAL A 224 -10.86 19.95 -4.30
C VAL A 224 -9.63 20.85 -4.40
N PRO A 225 -8.48 20.30 -4.81
CA PRO A 225 -7.26 21.10 -4.93
C PRO A 225 -7.37 22.14 -6.04
N THR A 226 -6.72 23.27 -5.87
CA THR A 226 -6.44 24.20 -6.97
C THR A 226 -5.49 23.55 -7.98
N ALA A 227 -5.31 24.13 -9.15
CA ALA A 227 -4.37 23.60 -10.13
C ALA A 227 -2.91 23.61 -9.62
N GLU A 228 -2.54 24.64 -8.87
CA GLU A 228 -1.21 24.77 -8.25
C GLU A 228 -1.00 23.71 -7.15
N GLU A 229 -1.99 23.51 -6.28
CA GLU A 229 -1.94 22.47 -5.24
C GLU A 229 -1.84 21.06 -5.86
N ALA A 230 -2.67 20.77 -6.87
CA ALA A 230 -2.63 19.51 -7.58
C ALA A 230 -1.26 19.27 -8.24
N GLN A 231 -0.71 20.30 -8.92
CA GLN A 231 0.62 20.19 -9.53
C GLN A 231 1.72 19.99 -8.48
N ALA A 232 1.67 20.70 -7.35
CA ALA A 232 2.62 20.53 -6.26
C ALA A 232 2.53 19.12 -5.65
N ALA A 233 1.32 18.61 -5.46
CA ALA A 233 1.08 17.25 -4.96
C ALA A 233 1.65 16.19 -5.92
N LEU A 234 1.42 16.32 -7.23
CA LEU A 234 1.97 15.40 -8.24
C LEU A 234 3.51 15.42 -8.28
N ARG A 235 4.14 16.60 -8.23
CA ARG A 235 5.61 16.73 -8.22
C ARG A 235 6.24 16.21 -6.92
N GLY A 236 5.50 16.24 -5.83
CA GLY A 236 5.95 15.80 -4.51
C GLY A 236 5.73 14.30 -4.25
N TYR A 237 5.43 13.50 -5.28
CA TYR A 237 5.02 12.13 -5.08
C TYR A 237 5.59 11.19 -6.15
N ILE A 238 6.08 10.05 -5.69
CA ILE A 238 6.41 8.91 -6.52
C ILE A 238 5.56 7.75 -6.00
N GLY A 239 4.71 7.21 -6.86
CA GLY A 239 3.94 6.03 -6.53
C GLY A 239 3.55 5.29 -7.79
N TYR A 240 3.61 3.98 -7.73
CA TYR A 240 3.26 3.12 -8.84
C TYR A 240 2.92 1.72 -8.35
N PHE A 241 2.34 0.95 -9.23
CA PHE A 241 2.25 -0.49 -9.12
C PHE A 241 2.70 -1.13 -10.42
N GLY A 242 3.09 -2.40 -10.34
CA GLY A 242 3.59 -3.09 -11.52
C GLY A 242 3.77 -4.57 -11.31
N ALA A 243 4.10 -5.28 -12.39
CA ALA A 243 4.50 -6.67 -12.30
C ALA A 243 5.91 -6.78 -11.70
N LEU A 244 6.10 -7.78 -10.85
CA LEU A 244 7.34 -8.06 -10.14
C LEU A 244 8.03 -9.28 -10.72
N THR A 245 9.33 -9.16 -10.96
CA THR A 245 10.22 -10.32 -11.16
C THR A 245 11.33 -10.25 -10.13
N VAL A 246 11.59 -11.38 -9.46
CA VAL A 246 12.64 -11.48 -8.42
C VAL A 246 13.71 -12.44 -8.89
N TYR A 247 14.95 -11.97 -8.82
CA TYR A 247 16.17 -12.76 -9.02
C TYR A 247 16.99 -12.76 -7.71
N PRO A 248 17.93 -13.68 -7.51
CA PRO A 248 18.85 -13.57 -6.39
C PRO A 248 19.60 -12.23 -6.42
N GLY A 249 19.38 -11.38 -5.40
CA GLY A 249 20.02 -10.07 -5.28
C GLY A 249 19.48 -8.97 -6.21
N GLU A 250 18.40 -9.21 -6.96
CA GLU A 250 17.83 -8.21 -7.87
C GLU A 250 16.31 -8.32 -7.96
N VAL A 251 15.64 -7.18 -8.12
CA VAL A 251 14.22 -7.09 -8.49
C VAL A 251 14.04 -6.27 -9.77
N ALA A 252 13.05 -6.65 -10.56
CA ALA A 252 12.59 -5.88 -11.70
C ALA A 252 11.11 -5.50 -11.51
N HIS A 253 10.82 -4.20 -11.53
CA HIS A 253 9.45 -3.67 -11.48
C HIS A 253 9.06 -3.25 -12.90
N ASN A 254 8.09 -3.91 -13.50
CA ASN A 254 7.49 -3.50 -14.76
C ASN A 254 6.26 -2.65 -14.46
N VAL A 255 6.38 -1.35 -14.58
CA VAL A 255 5.37 -0.36 -14.18
C VAL A 255 4.13 -0.46 -15.06
N LEU A 256 2.99 -0.76 -14.44
CA LEU A 256 1.68 -0.84 -15.10
C LEU A 256 0.85 0.42 -14.94
N GLY A 257 1.14 1.23 -13.94
CA GLY A 257 0.51 2.53 -13.71
C GLY A 257 1.15 3.25 -12.55
N GLY A 258 1.22 4.59 -12.61
CA GLY A 258 1.84 5.35 -11.53
C GLY A 258 2.04 6.83 -11.83
N LEU A 259 2.61 7.51 -10.84
CA LEU A 259 3.04 8.90 -10.86
C LEU A 259 4.55 8.99 -10.60
N GLY A 260 5.23 9.85 -11.32
CA GLY A 260 6.69 10.06 -11.19
C GLY A 260 7.55 8.96 -11.83
N VAL A 261 6.92 7.94 -12.41
CA VAL A 261 7.56 6.87 -13.19
C VAL A 261 6.65 6.53 -14.35
N GLY A 262 7.18 6.50 -15.58
CA GLY A 262 6.39 6.24 -16.78
C GLY A 262 5.86 4.80 -16.84
N THR A 263 4.63 4.63 -17.28
CA THR A 263 4.02 3.33 -17.55
C THR A 263 4.82 2.58 -18.63
N GLY A 264 5.04 1.28 -18.42
CA GLY A 264 5.88 0.44 -19.29
C GLY A 264 7.39 0.49 -18.97
N ALA A 265 7.81 1.35 -18.03
CA ALA A 265 9.20 1.35 -17.56
C ALA A 265 9.54 0.04 -16.85
N ILE A 266 10.70 -0.53 -17.14
CA ILE A 266 11.27 -1.67 -16.42
C ILE A 266 12.39 -1.15 -15.53
N LEU A 267 12.16 -1.21 -14.23
CA LEU A 267 13.06 -0.69 -13.22
C LEU A 267 13.80 -1.86 -12.56
N ARG A 268 15.03 -2.14 -13.04
CA ARG A 268 15.89 -3.16 -12.42
C ARG A 268 16.69 -2.51 -11.28
N ARG A 269 16.75 -3.21 -10.15
CA ARG A 269 17.37 -2.72 -8.94
C ARG A 269 18.02 -3.85 -8.18
N ALA A 270 19.24 -3.65 -7.71
CA ALA A 270 19.79 -4.56 -6.73
C ALA A 270 18.93 -4.49 -5.46
N ALA A 271 18.69 -5.65 -4.86
CA ALA A 271 17.88 -5.79 -3.65
C ALA A 271 18.59 -6.77 -2.71
N ASN A 272 18.93 -6.32 -1.52
CA ASN A 272 19.60 -7.10 -0.51
C ASN A 272 18.77 -7.13 0.76
N VAL A 273 18.33 -8.31 1.17
CA VAL A 273 17.58 -8.54 2.40
C VAL A 273 18.53 -9.06 3.47
N ALA A 274 18.49 -8.48 4.66
CA ALA A 274 19.25 -8.93 5.83
C ALA A 274 18.37 -8.85 7.08
N GLY A 275 17.69 -9.95 7.41
CA GLY A 275 16.68 -9.96 8.50
C GLY A 275 15.52 -9.03 8.16
N ASP A 276 15.30 -8.04 9.03
CA ASP A 276 14.22 -7.06 8.87
C ASP A 276 14.63 -5.81 8.07
N GLU A 277 15.79 -5.82 7.46
CA GLU A 277 16.27 -4.74 6.61
C GLU A 277 16.27 -5.15 5.14
N LEU A 278 15.83 -4.26 4.26
CA LEU A 278 15.94 -4.36 2.81
C LEU A 278 16.63 -3.10 2.30
N VAL A 279 17.69 -3.28 1.54
CA VAL A 279 18.35 -2.19 0.80
C VAL A 279 18.09 -2.38 -0.69
N VAL A 280 17.38 -1.41 -1.28
CA VAL A 280 17.16 -1.34 -2.73
C VAL A 280 18.09 -0.29 -3.32
N THR A 281 18.98 -0.69 -4.22
CA THR A 281 19.96 0.20 -4.84
C THR A 281 19.48 0.63 -6.23
N LEU A 282 19.37 1.95 -6.40
CA LEU A 282 19.02 2.60 -7.65
C LEU A 282 20.31 3.14 -8.29
N GLN A 283 20.63 2.64 -9.48
CA GLN A 283 21.74 3.14 -10.30
C GLN A 283 21.26 4.24 -11.23
N ASN A 284 22.16 5.15 -11.59
CA ASN A 284 21.86 6.15 -12.60
C ASN A 284 21.67 5.48 -13.97
N THR A 285 20.46 5.53 -14.49
CA THR A 285 20.11 4.90 -15.78
C THR A 285 20.95 5.42 -16.94
N ALA A 286 21.35 6.71 -16.92
CA ALA A 286 22.19 7.30 -17.96
C ALA A 286 23.61 6.68 -17.96
N ALA A 287 24.21 6.42 -16.80
CA ALA A 287 25.50 5.75 -16.69
C ALA A 287 25.42 4.30 -17.18
N LEU A 288 24.34 3.58 -16.86
CA LEU A 288 24.10 2.22 -17.35
C LEU A 288 24.00 2.16 -18.88
N ILE A 289 23.30 3.11 -19.50
CA ILE A 289 23.18 3.18 -20.98
C ILE A 289 24.52 3.49 -21.62
N ALA A 290 25.34 4.35 -21.00
CA ALA A 290 26.68 4.69 -21.50
C ALA A 290 27.70 3.57 -21.28
N GLY A 291 27.39 2.53 -20.52
CA GLY A 291 28.34 1.47 -20.12
C GLY A 291 29.41 1.96 -19.13
N GLU A 292 29.19 3.11 -18.50
CA GLU A 292 30.09 3.69 -17.50
C GLU A 292 29.68 3.23 -16.09
N PRO A 293 30.63 2.95 -15.19
CA PRO A 293 30.30 2.70 -13.81
C PRO A 293 29.65 3.96 -13.20
N ALA A 294 28.50 3.77 -12.54
CA ALA A 294 27.86 4.86 -11.85
C ALA A 294 28.82 5.39 -10.75
N ARG A 295 29.11 6.70 -10.74
CA ARG A 295 29.92 7.34 -9.69
C ARG A 295 29.18 7.41 -8.37
N GLU A 296 27.87 7.42 -8.43
CA GLU A 296 26.99 7.51 -7.27
C GLU A 296 25.82 6.55 -7.43
N VAL A 297 25.41 5.94 -6.34
CA VAL A 297 24.18 5.14 -6.24
C VAL A 297 23.28 5.70 -5.16
N LEU A 298 21.99 5.44 -5.29
CA LEU A 298 21.00 5.76 -4.27
C LEU A 298 20.56 4.46 -3.60
N ASN A 299 20.92 4.29 -2.35
CA ASN A 299 20.48 3.18 -1.50
C ASN A 299 19.22 3.60 -0.74
N VAL A 300 18.12 2.91 -0.98
CA VAL A 300 16.86 3.07 -0.25
C VAL A 300 16.84 2.02 0.84
N HIS A 301 16.92 2.46 2.09
CA HIS A 301 16.85 1.61 3.27
C HIS A 301 15.42 1.47 3.74
N LEU A 302 15.00 0.24 3.91
CA LEU A 302 13.63 -0.14 4.25
C LEU A 302 13.65 -1.09 5.45
N ARG A 303 12.61 -1.02 6.28
CA ARG A 303 12.38 -1.90 7.42
C ARG A 303 11.14 -2.74 7.16
N ARG A 304 11.19 -4.01 7.51
CA ARG A 304 10.08 -4.95 7.39
C ARG A 304 8.94 -4.55 8.34
N LEU A 305 7.72 -4.54 7.81
CA LEU A 305 6.48 -4.40 8.58
C LEU A 305 5.70 -5.71 8.63
N SER A 306 5.75 -6.50 7.55
CA SER A 306 5.17 -7.83 7.46
C SER A 306 6.01 -8.71 6.55
N ASP A 307 5.80 -10.01 6.60
CA ASP A 307 6.62 -10.99 5.89
C ASP A 307 5.82 -11.93 4.97
N ALA A 308 6.47 -13.03 4.55
CA ALA A 308 5.86 -14.01 3.68
C ALA A 308 4.70 -14.76 4.35
N ASP A 309 4.77 -15.00 5.64
CA ASP A 309 3.71 -15.72 6.35
C ASP A 309 2.45 -14.86 6.46
N ASP A 310 2.60 -13.56 6.72
CA ASP A 310 1.50 -12.59 6.71
C ASP A 310 0.86 -12.45 5.31
N MET A 311 1.66 -12.53 4.26
CA MET A 311 1.19 -12.42 2.87
C MET A 311 0.57 -13.70 2.32
N LEU A 312 0.95 -14.86 2.85
CA LEU A 312 0.51 -16.19 2.41
C LEU A 312 -0.51 -16.83 3.36
N ALA A 313 -0.92 -16.13 4.40
CA ALA A 313 -1.93 -16.60 5.33
C ALA A 313 -3.18 -17.04 4.54
N ALA A 314 -3.51 -18.33 4.63
CA ALA A 314 -4.65 -18.87 3.92
C ALA A 314 -5.95 -18.27 4.48
N PRO A 315 -6.93 -17.93 3.64
CA PRO A 315 -8.25 -17.58 4.13
C PRO A 315 -8.80 -18.72 4.99
N ALA A 316 -9.14 -18.43 6.25
CA ALA A 316 -9.74 -19.41 7.13
C ALA A 316 -11.04 -19.91 6.49
N GLY A 317 -11.07 -21.14 5.95
CA GLY A 317 -12.29 -21.79 5.49
C GLY A 317 -12.43 -22.09 4.00
N GLY A 318 -11.36 -22.21 3.24
CA GLY A 318 -11.41 -22.80 1.90
C GLY A 318 -11.65 -24.31 1.99
N GLY A 319 -12.91 -24.74 2.03
CA GLY A 319 -13.26 -26.15 1.92
C GLY A 319 -12.66 -26.72 0.64
N ALA A 320 -11.91 -27.82 0.79
CA ALA A 320 -11.37 -28.58 -0.32
C ALA A 320 -12.49 -28.86 -1.34
N LEU A 321 -12.34 -28.32 -2.55
CA LEU A 321 -13.12 -28.80 -3.69
C LEU A 321 -12.72 -30.27 -3.90
N SER A 322 -13.55 -31.20 -3.45
CA SER A 322 -13.45 -32.59 -3.80
C SER A 322 -13.57 -32.73 -5.31
N ARG A 323 -12.56 -33.34 -5.91
CA ARG A 323 -12.52 -33.72 -7.32
C ARG A 323 -13.63 -34.74 -7.63
#